data_de6597b642daaf14fb76b30f5486a2e6
#
_entry.id   de6597b642daaf14fb76b30f5486a2e6
#
_cell.length_a   1.000
_cell.length_b   1.000
_cell.length_c   1.000
_cell.angle_alpha   90.00
_cell.angle_beta   90.00
_cell.angle_gamma   90.00
#
_symmetry.space_group_name_H-M   'P 1'
#
loop_
_entity.id
_entity.type
_entity.pdbx_description
1 polymer ?
#
loop_
_entity_poly.entity_id
_entity_poly.type
_entity_poly.pdbx_seq_one_letter_code
_entity_poly.pdbx_strand_id
1 'polypeptide(L)'
;MTFNLSEQQEKKYLQQVIGIINDTIQNTDTSVKEHVETLQEYKDYIWSNKDIDPHEIRSMRESILNHFALGESVIDKRRRLGKILDIPYFGRIDFEEKKNGSSVLPIYIGIHTFYDSQSKTNLIYDWRAPISGMFYDYELGKAVYTSPTGEISGDISLKRQYRIRKGKMEYMIESSLTVHDEILQKELSSNADDKMKNIV
;
A
#
# COMPACT_ATOMS: atom_id res chain seq x y z
N MET A 1 -5.73 30.78 -3.33
CA MET A 1 -6.46 30.18 -2.18
C MET A 1 -6.96 28.75 -2.42
N THR A 2 -6.85 28.20 -3.62
CA THR A 2 -7.26 26.82 -4.01
C THR A 2 -6.35 25.72 -3.48
N PHE A 3 -5.07 25.98 -3.25
CA PHE A 3 -4.10 25.04 -2.76
C PHE A 3 -4.43 24.42 -1.39
N ASN A 4 -5.01 25.21 -0.48
CA ASN A 4 -5.24 24.77 0.90
C ASN A 4 -6.41 23.78 1.03
N LEU A 5 -7.45 23.91 0.21
CA LEU A 5 -8.58 22.96 0.18
C LEU A 5 -8.18 21.60 -0.37
N SER A 6 -7.35 21.59 -1.40
CA SER A 6 -6.83 20.38 -2.03
C SER A 6 -5.92 19.57 -1.09
N GLU A 7 -5.03 20.24 -0.34
CA GLU A 7 -4.15 19.58 0.65
C GLU A 7 -4.96 19.01 1.83
N GLN A 8 -5.99 19.72 2.28
CA GLN A 8 -6.87 19.21 3.34
C GLN A 8 -7.65 17.96 2.90
N GLN A 9 -8.11 17.92 1.66
CA GLN A 9 -8.77 16.75 1.09
C GLN A 9 -7.81 15.55 1.03
N GLU A 10 -6.57 15.77 0.61
CA GLU A 10 -5.54 14.72 0.59
C GLU A 10 -5.19 14.22 1.99
N LYS A 11 -5.06 15.11 2.96
CA LYS A 11 -4.86 14.71 4.38
C LYS A 11 -6.03 13.89 4.90
N LYS A 12 -7.26 14.26 4.55
CA LYS A 12 -8.46 13.49 4.93
C LYS A 12 -8.46 12.10 4.27
N TYR A 13 -8.15 12.03 2.98
CA TYR A 13 -8.03 10.76 2.28
C TYR A 13 -6.93 9.88 2.89
N LEU A 14 -5.75 10.44 3.19
CA LEU A 14 -4.69 9.73 3.87
C LEU A 14 -5.15 9.12 5.20
N GLN A 15 -5.89 9.87 6.01
CA GLN A 15 -6.43 9.37 7.28
C GLN A 15 -7.44 8.24 7.07
N GLN A 16 -8.27 8.31 6.05
CA GLN A 16 -9.19 7.22 5.70
C GLN A 16 -8.44 5.95 5.30
N VAL A 17 -7.44 6.07 4.42
CA VAL A 17 -6.60 4.93 4.00
C VAL A 17 -5.87 4.33 5.20
N ILE A 18 -5.29 5.14 6.09
CA ILE A 18 -4.63 4.68 7.32
C ILE A 18 -5.62 3.94 8.23
N GLY A 19 -6.85 4.42 8.36
CA GLY A 19 -7.91 3.74 9.11
C GLY A 19 -8.16 2.33 8.58
N ILE A 20 -8.39 2.20 7.27
CA ILE A 20 -8.64 0.90 6.62
C ILE A 20 -7.43 -0.04 6.76
N ILE A 21 -6.21 0.49 6.65
CA ILE A 21 -4.99 -0.31 6.86
C ILE A 21 -4.92 -0.81 8.30
N ASN A 22 -5.20 0.03 9.29
CA ASN A 22 -5.19 -0.36 10.71
C ASN A 22 -6.24 -1.43 11.01
N ASP A 23 -7.46 -1.31 10.49
CA ASP A 23 -8.51 -2.32 10.64
C ASP A 23 -8.06 -3.65 10.00
N THR A 24 -7.41 -3.59 8.84
CA THR A 24 -6.86 -4.77 8.17
C THR A 24 -5.72 -5.41 8.99
N ILE A 25 -4.89 -4.60 9.64
CA ILE A 25 -3.84 -5.07 10.57
C ILE A 25 -4.47 -5.78 11.76
N GLN A 26 -5.47 -5.21 12.41
CA GLN A 26 -6.15 -5.82 13.56
C GLN A 26 -6.76 -7.17 13.20
N ASN A 27 -7.44 -7.25 12.05
CA ASN A 27 -7.99 -8.51 11.55
C ASN A 27 -6.90 -9.55 11.27
N THR A 28 -5.74 -9.09 10.75
CA THR A 28 -4.60 -9.95 10.48
C THR A 28 -3.95 -10.45 11.78
N ASP A 29 -3.81 -9.59 12.79
CA ASP A 29 -3.28 -9.94 14.10
C ASP A 29 -4.19 -10.95 14.82
N THR A 30 -5.51 -10.81 14.71
CA THR A 30 -6.49 -11.80 15.20
C THR A 30 -6.30 -13.15 14.51
N SER A 31 -6.13 -13.17 13.19
CA SER A 31 -5.89 -14.41 12.44
C SER A 31 -4.58 -15.09 12.84
N VAL A 32 -3.50 -14.33 13.08
CA VAL A 32 -2.24 -14.90 13.62
C VAL A 32 -2.49 -15.60 14.96
N LYS A 33 -3.23 -14.93 15.85
CA LYS A 33 -3.54 -15.48 17.17
C LYS A 33 -4.33 -16.78 17.08
N GLU A 34 -5.36 -16.84 16.24
CA GLU A 34 -6.15 -18.04 15.99
C GLU A 34 -5.28 -19.22 15.51
N HIS A 35 -4.35 -18.97 14.57
CA HIS A 35 -3.41 -20.01 14.10
C HIS A 35 -2.50 -20.52 15.22
N VAL A 36 -1.99 -19.61 16.07
CA VAL A 36 -1.14 -19.98 17.20
C VAL A 36 -1.91 -20.80 18.23
N GLU A 37 -3.14 -20.41 18.56
CA GLU A 37 -4.02 -21.14 19.48
C GLU A 37 -4.30 -22.56 18.95
N THR A 38 -4.67 -22.69 17.68
CA THR A 38 -4.89 -24.01 17.05
C THR A 38 -3.66 -24.90 17.12
N LEU A 39 -2.46 -24.38 16.83
CA LEU A 39 -1.21 -25.12 16.94
C LEU A 39 -0.91 -25.56 18.38
N GLN A 40 -1.26 -24.72 19.36
CA GLN A 40 -1.11 -25.06 20.77
C GLN A 40 -2.06 -26.19 21.17
N GLU A 41 -3.32 -26.15 20.69
CA GLU A 41 -4.30 -27.23 20.93
C GLU A 41 -3.82 -28.58 20.38
N TYR A 42 -3.30 -28.61 19.16
CA TYR A 42 -2.69 -29.84 18.59
C TYR A 42 -1.54 -30.37 19.44
N LYS A 43 -0.67 -29.47 19.89
CA LYS A 43 0.45 -29.82 20.74
C LYS A 43 -0.04 -30.43 22.06
N ASP A 44 -0.99 -29.79 22.73
CA ASP A 44 -1.50 -30.24 24.04
C ASP A 44 -2.24 -31.57 23.90
N TYR A 45 -2.96 -31.79 22.79
CA TYR A 45 -3.61 -33.06 22.49
C TYR A 45 -2.59 -34.19 22.35
N ILE A 46 -1.52 -33.97 21.57
CA ILE A 46 -0.47 -34.96 21.36
C ILE A 46 0.25 -35.32 22.68
N TRP A 47 0.49 -34.33 23.55
CA TRP A 47 1.16 -34.57 24.82
C TRP A 47 0.28 -35.28 25.85
N SER A 48 -1.03 -35.06 25.78
CA SER A 48 -1.99 -35.62 26.74
C SER A 48 -2.41 -37.05 26.39
N ASN A 49 -2.27 -37.47 25.14
CA ASN A 49 -2.69 -38.78 24.67
C ASN A 49 -1.50 -39.65 24.25
N LYS A 50 -1.27 -40.75 24.99
CA LYS A 50 -0.13 -41.65 24.72
C LYS A 50 -0.41 -42.70 23.64
N ASP A 51 -1.67 -43.03 23.38
CA ASP A 51 -2.11 -44.08 22.47
C ASP A 51 -2.94 -43.48 21.32
N ILE A 52 -2.34 -42.56 20.55
CA ILE A 52 -3.00 -41.93 19.39
C ILE A 52 -2.86 -42.89 18.19
N ASP A 53 -3.94 -43.11 17.45
CA ASP A 53 -3.93 -43.89 16.21
C ASP A 53 -2.91 -43.29 15.20
N PRO A 54 -2.07 -44.15 14.54
CA PRO A 54 -1.11 -43.66 13.53
C PRO A 54 -1.74 -42.88 12.37
N HIS A 55 -2.98 -43.21 11.98
CA HIS A 55 -3.70 -42.44 10.97
C HIS A 55 -4.10 -41.04 11.46
N GLU A 56 -4.51 -40.94 12.71
CA GLU A 56 -4.81 -39.68 13.35
C GLU A 56 -3.59 -38.79 13.47
N ILE A 57 -2.43 -39.36 13.87
CA ILE A 57 -1.13 -38.61 13.91
C ILE A 57 -0.79 -38.07 12.53
N ARG A 58 -0.99 -38.83 11.46
CA ARG A 58 -0.72 -38.39 10.09
C ARG A 58 -1.61 -37.22 9.70
N SER A 59 -2.91 -37.30 9.94
CA SER A 59 -3.87 -36.26 9.67
C SER A 59 -3.56 -34.96 10.44
N MET A 60 -3.21 -35.10 11.72
CA MET A 60 -2.80 -33.96 12.55
C MET A 60 -1.52 -33.31 12.04
N ARG A 61 -0.53 -34.11 11.60
CA ARG A 61 0.71 -33.59 11.02
C ARG A 61 0.43 -32.74 9.78
N GLU A 62 -0.42 -33.20 8.87
CA GLU A 62 -0.82 -32.43 7.69
C GLU A 62 -1.52 -31.14 8.07
N SER A 63 -2.43 -31.18 9.04
CA SER A 63 -3.11 -29.98 9.57
C SER A 63 -2.12 -28.98 10.17
N ILE A 64 -1.19 -29.45 10.98
CA ILE A 64 -0.14 -28.60 11.58
C ILE A 64 0.70 -27.91 10.50
N LEU A 65 1.15 -28.66 9.47
CA LEU A 65 1.93 -28.11 8.36
C LEU A 65 1.14 -27.05 7.59
N ASN A 66 -0.15 -27.28 7.35
CA ASN A 66 -1.02 -26.31 6.71
C ASN A 66 -1.19 -25.03 7.55
N HIS A 67 -1.40 -25.17 8.88
CA HIS A 67 -1.48 -24.02 9.77
C HIS A 67 -0.17 -23.23 9.84
N PHE A 68 0.98 -23.87 9.79
CA PHE A 68 2.28 -23.20 9.71
C PHE A 68 2.41 -22.39 8.41
N ALA A 69 2.11 -22.99 7.26
CA ALA A 69 2.20 -22.31 5.96
C ALA A 69 1.25 -21.10 5.88
N LEU A 70 0.02 -21.25 6.37
CA LEU A 70 -0.95 -20.16 6.47
C LEU A 70 -0.46 -19.06 7.43
N GLY A 71 0.07 -19.43 8.59
CA GLY A 71 0.61 -18.50 9.57
C GLY A 71 1.76 -17.66 9.02
N GLU A 72 2.70 -18.27 8.30
CA GLU A 72 3.79 -17.53 7.63
C GLU A 72 3.24 -16.52 6.61
N SER A 73 2.26 -16.92 5.80
CA SER A 73 1.62 -16.01 4.83
C SER A 73 0.94 -14.82 5.51
N VAL A 74 0.27 -15.05 6.65
CA VAL A 74 -0.40 -14.00 7.42
C VAL A 74 0.62 -13.05 8.07
N ILE A 75 1.75 -13.58 8.59
CA ILE A 75 2.84 -12.78 9.14
C ILE A 75 3.48 -11.90 8.05
N ASP A 76 3.69 -12.44 6.86
CA ASP A 76 4.24 -11.66 5.74
C ASP A 76 3.26 -10.57 5.26
N LYS A 77 1.97 -10.87 5.25
CA LYS A 77 0.92 -9.88 5.01
C LYS A 77 0.99 -8.76 6.06
N ARG A 78 1.08 -9.12 7.34
CA ARG A 78 1.21 -8.17 8.46
C ARG A 78 2.42 -7.26 8.32
N ARG A 79 3.58 -7.84 7.92
CA ARG A 79 4.81 -7.09 7.68
C ARG A 79 4.67 -6.09 6.53
N ARG A 80 4.03 -6.50 5.42
CA ARG A 80 3.75 -5.60 4.28
C ARG A 80 2.81 -4.47 4.68
N LEU A 81 1.74 -4.76 5.42
CA LEU A 81 0.81 -3.74 5.92
C LEU A 81 1.51 -2.72 6.81
N GLY A 82 2.46 -3.14 7.66
CA GLY A 82 3.26 -2.22 8.47
C GLY A 82 4.08 -1.24 7.64
N LYS A 83 4.67 -1.69 6.51
CA LYS A 83 5.40 -0.82 5.59
C LYS A 83 4.46 0.17 4.88
N ILE A 84 3.28 -0.31 4.45
CA ILE A 84 2.27 0.54 3.82
C ILE A 84 1.75 1.59 4.82
N LEU A 85 1.58 1.23 6.09
CA LEU A 85 1.13 2.15 7.13
C LEU A 85 2.10 3.31 7.35
N ASP A 86 3.42 3.04 7.28
CA ASP A 86 4.45 4.08 7.45
C ASP A 86 4.46 5.06 6.27
N ILE A 87 4.46 4.53 5.04
CA ILE A 87 4.45 5.30 3.79
C ILE A 87 3.40 4.70 2.85
N PRO A 88 2.11 5.08 2.98
CA PRO A 88 1.05 4.48 2.17
C PRO A 88 1.26 4.69 0.67
N TYR A 89 1.56 5.91 0.26
CA TYR A 89 1.80 6.28 -1.12
C TYR A 89 2.75 7.49 -1.19
N PHE A 90 3.37 7.68 -2.33
CA PHE A 90 4.27 8.80 -2.61
C PHE A 90 3.90 9.57 -3.88
N GLY A 91 2.96 9.04 -4.68
CA GLY A 91 2.50 9.66 -5.91
C GLY A 91 1.00 9.50 -6.12
N ARG A 92 0.43 10.41 -6.90
CA ARG A 92 -0.93 10.32 -7.43
C ARG A 92 -0.96 10.87 -8.85
N ILE A 93 -1.69 10.18 -9.72
CA ILE A 93 -2.16 10.72 -10.99
C ILE A 93 -3.67 10.59 -11.04
N ASP A 94 -4.32 11.55 -11.67
CA ASP A 94 -5.72 11.45 -12.04
C ASP A 94 -5.77 11.18 -13.54
N PHE A 95 -6.25 10.00 -13.90
CA PHE A 95 -6.28 9.49 -15.28
C PHE A 95 -7.71 9.38 -15.77
N GLU A 96 -7.97 9.93 -16.96
CA GLU A 96 -9.26 9.85 -17.64
C GLU A 96 -9.12 8.98 -18.90
N GLU A 97 -9.72 7.79 -18.87
CA GLU A 97 -9.67 6.85 -20.00
C GLU A 97 -10.59 7.31 -21.14
N LYS A 98 -10.08 7.33 -22.38
CA LYS A 98 -10.85 7.81 -23.56
C LYS A 98 -12.07 6.96 -23.91
N LYS A 99 -12.05 5.66 -23.58
CA LYS A 99 -13.13 4.73 -23.98
C LYS A 99 -14.31 4.71 -23.03
N ASN A 100 -14.13 5.05 -21.76
CA ASN A 100 -15.16 4.86 -20.73
C ASN A 100 -15.91 6.13 -20.34
N GLY A 101 -15.78 7.21 -21.10
CA GLY A 101 -16.53 8.46 -20.86
C GLY A 101 -16.32 9.05 -19.46
N SER A 102 -15.57 10.14 -19.41
CA SER A 102 -15.58 11.17 -18.34
C SER A 102 -15.50 10.75 -16.85
N SER A 103 -15.07 9.55 -16.49
CA SER A 103 -14.78 9.29 -15.10
C SER A 103 -13.27 9.35 -14.85
N VAL A 104 -12.86 10.33 -14.06
CA VAL A 104 -11.45 10.47 -13.62
C VAL A 104 -11.16 9.40 -12.58
N LEU A 105 -10.15 8.58 -12.83
CA LEU A 105 -9.65 7.56 -11.90
C LEU A 105 -8.44 8.10 -11.14
N PRO A 106 -8.55 8.37 -9.83
CA PRO A 106 -7.42 8.73 -9.02
C PRO A 106 -6.58 7.47 -8.72
N ILE A 107 -5.30 7.48 -9.12
CA ILE A 107 -4.37 6.38 -8.96
C ILE A 107 -3.31 6.80 -7.95
N TYR A 108 -3.38 6.27 -6.71
CA TYR A 108 -2.39 6.48 -5.69
C TYR A 108 -1.30 5.40 -5.79
N ILE A 109 -0.04 5.82 -5.79
CA ILE A 109 1.11 4.97 -6.10
C ILE A 109 1.98 4.84 -4.86
N GLY A 110 2.23 3.59 -4.45
CA GLY A 110 3.03 3.24 -3.29
C GLY A 110 3.99 2.09 -3.55
N ILE A 111 4.68 1.65 -2.49
CA ILE A 111 5.66 0.54 -2.58
C ILE A 111 5.02 -0.84 -2.69
N HIS A 112 3.74 -0.96 -2.32
CA HIS A 112 2.95 -2.19 -2.42
C HIS A 112 1.52 -1.86 -2.78
N THR A 113 0.85 -2.77 -3.49
CA THR A 113 -0.60 -2.68 -3.70
C THR A 113 -1.35 -2.88 -2.39
N PHE A 114 -2.35 -2.02 -2.17
CA PHE A 114 -3.32 -2.21 -1.10
C PHE A 114 -4.73 -2.23 -1.67
N TYR A 115 -5.31 -3.43 -1.64
CA TYR A 115 -6.68 -3.69 -2.07
C TYR A 115 -7.60 -3.71 -0.85
N ASP A 116 -8.64 -2.89 -0.88
CA ASP A 116 -9.69 -2.93 0.12
C ASP A 116 -10.78 -3.91 -0.29
N SER A 117 -10.95 -4.96 0.52
CA SER A 117 -11.95 -6.00 0.27
C SER A 117 -13.39 -5.55 0.50
N GLN A 118 -13.61 -4.48 1.27
CA GLN A 118 -14.95 -3.95 1.54
C GLN A 118 -15.45 -3.12 0.35
N SER A 119 -14.67 -2.16 -0.11
CA SER A 119 -15.00 -1.35 -1.29
C SER A 119 -14.72 -2.06 -2.61
N LYS A 120 -14.01 -3.20 -2.59
CA LYS A 120 -13.55 -3.96 -3.77
C LYS A 120 -12.72 -3.11 -4.73
N THR A 121 -11.91 -2.20 -4.21
CA THR A 121 -11.08 -1.29 -4.99
C THR A 121 -9.62 -1.32 -4.55
N ASN A 122 -8.71 -1.02 -5.48
CA ASN A 122 -7.32 -0.74 -5.13
C ASN A 122 -7.24 0.69 -4.60
N LEU A 123 -6.92 0.85 -3.32
CA LEU A 123 -6.66 2.16 -2.71
C LEU A 123 -5.23 2.64 -3.00
N ILE A 124 -4.29 1.69 -3.19
CA ILE A 124 -2.89 1.98 -3.52
C ILE A 124 -2.45 0.99 -4.59
N TYR A 125 -1.79 1.47 -5.62
CA TYR A 125 -1.17 0.67 -6.67
C TYR A 125 0.33 0.55 -6.43
N ASP A 126 0.89 -0.65 -6.64
CA ASP A 126 2.34 -0.87 -6.60
C ASP A 126 3.01 -0.04 -7.70
N TRP A 127 4.12 0.62 -7.40
CA TRP A 127 4.87 1.45 -8.33
C TRP A 127 5.37 0.70 -9.58
N ARG A 128 5.50 -0.64 -9.48
CA ARG A 128 5.90 -1.52 -10.59
C ARG A 128 4.73 -1.92 -11.49
N ALA A 129 3.50 -1.63 -11.11
CA ALA A 129 2.34 -1.93 -11.94
C ALA A 129 2.36 -1.08 -13.23
N PRO A 130 1.96 -1.64 -14.39
CA PRO A 130 1.97 -0.89 -15.66
C PRO A 130 1.22 0.45 -15.59
N ILE A 131 0.09 0.50 -14.89
CA ILE A 131 -0.69 1.72 -14.69
C ILE A 131 0.11 2.78 -13.89
N SER A 132 0.95 2.36 -12.96
CA SER A 132 1.80 3.25 -12.16
C SER A 132 2.99 3.80 -12.96
N GLY A 133 3.40 3.10 -14.04
CA GLY A 133 4.45 3.56 -14.95
C GLY A 133 4.13 4.91 -15.56
N MET A 134 2.85 5.21 -15.78
CA MET A 134 2.42 6.51 -16.30
C MET A 134 2.90 7.70 -15.44
N PHE A 135 3.07 7.50 -14.14
CA PHE A 135 3.60 8.53 -13.24
C PHE A 135 5.04 8.94 -13.57
N TYR A 136 5.85 8.02 -14.08
CA TYR A 136 7.25 8.25 -14.40
C TYR A 136 7.44 8.66 -15.86
N ASP A 137 6.64 8.07 -16.76
CA ASP A 137 6.86 8.16 -18.19
C ASP A 137 6.14 9.36 -18.83
N TYR A 138 5.13 9.93 -18.16
CA TYR A 138 4.32 11.02 -18.70
C TYR A 138 4.20 12.20 -17.74
N GLU A 139 4.07 13.37 -18.33
CA GLU A 139 3.61 14.58 -17.65
C GLU A 139 2.09 14.73 -17.80
N LEU A 140 1.53 15.93 -17.54
CA LEU A 140 0.12 16.19 -17.77
C LEU A 140 -0.24 16.07 -19.26
N GLY A 141 -1.41 15.55 -19.56
CA GLY A 141 -1.91 15.34 -20.91
C GLY A 141 -1.94 13.88 -21.32
N LYS A 142 -1.73 13.60 -22.60
CA LYS A 142 -1.90 12.26 -23.19
C LYS A 142 -0.94 11.24 -22.60
N ALA A 143 -1.50 10.12 -22.16
CA ALA A 143 -0.75 8.99 -21.63
C ALA A 143 -1.34 7.66 -22.10
N VAL A 144 -0.49 6.63 -22.10
CA VAL A 144 -0.86 5.27 -22.50
C VAL A 144 -0.18 4.28 -21.56
N TYR A 145 -0.89 3.24 -21.17
CA TYR A 145 -0.27 2.11 -20.49
C TYR A 145 -0.78 0.78 -21.05
N THR A 146 0.03 -0.27 -20.91
CA THR A 146 -0.32 -1.61 -21.35
C THR A 146 -0.98 -2.38 -20.22
N SER A 147 -2.24 -2.77 -20.39
CA SER A 147 -2.95 -3.66 -19.49
C SER A 147 -2.98 -5.08 -20.06
N PRO A 148 -3.34 -6.11 -19.27
CA PRO A 148 -3.53 -7.47 -19.78
C PRO A 148 -4.55 -7.57 -20.93
N THR A 149 -5.45 -6.61 -21.04
CA THR A 149 -6.49 -6.55 -22.08
C THR A 149 -6.10 -5.68 -23.29
N GLY A 150 -4.88 -5.14 -23.32
CA GLY A 150 -4.35 -4.31 -24.38
C GLY A 150 -3.97 -2.90 -23.93
N GLU A 151 -3.66 -2.05 -24.89
CA GLU A 151 -3.30 -0.65 -24.64
C GLU A 151 -4.53 0.18 -24.21
N ILE A 152 -4.35 0.93 -23.14
CA ILE A 152 -5.33 1.88 -22.62
C ILE A 152 -4.75 3.29 -22.74
N SER A 153 -5.44 4.14 -23.48
CA SER A 153 -5.05 5.53 -23.71
C SER A 153 -6.02 6.49 -23.03
N GLY A 154 -5.48 7.58 -22.51
CA GLY A 154 -6.25 8.60 -21.82
C GLY A 154 -5.45 9.89 -21.65
N ASP A 155 -5.92 10.72 -20.74
CA ASP A 155 -5.27 11.97 -20.39
C ASP A 155 -5.03 12.04 -18.87
N ILE A 156 -3.83 12.44 -18.47
CA ILE A 156 -3.49 12.74 -17.07
C ILE A 156 -3.86 14.18 -16.81
N SER A 157 -4.84 14.41 -15.93
CA SER A 157 -5.33 15.74 -15.57
C SER A 157 -4.68 16.31 -14.31
N LEU A 158 -4.07 15.42 -13.48
CA LEU A 158 -3.40 15.81 -12.24
C LEU A 158 -2.23 14.86 -11.97
N LYS A 159 -1.12 15.42 -11.47
CA LYS A 159 0.04 14.65 -11.01
C LYS A 159 0.55 15.28 -9.72
N ARG A 160 0.66 14.48 -8.65
CA ARG A 160 1.10 14.92 -7.34
C ARG A 160 2.16 13.99 -6.76
N GLN A 161 3.08 14.58 -6.01
CA GLN A 161 4.06 13.87 -5.20
C GLN A 161 3.80 14.19 -3.73
N TYR A 162 4.00 13.17 -2.88
CA TYR A 162 3.80 13.28 -1.45
C TYR A 162 5.05 12.84 -0.70
N ARG A 163 5.36 13.53 0.38
CA ARG A 163 6.26 13.02 1.40
C ARG A 163 5.43 12.68 2.63
N ILE A 164 5.31 11.39 2.89
CA ILE A 164 4.58 10.85 4.01
C ILE A 164 5.58 10.05 4.85
N ARG A 165 5.60 10.30 6.16
CA ARG A 165 6.37 9.54 7.14
C ARG A 165 5.50 9.22 8.34
N LYS A 166 5.56 7.98 8.80
CA LYS A 166 4.77 7.50 9.94
C LYS A 166 3.29 7.83 9.81
N GLY A 167 2.75 7.65 8.60
CA GLY A 167 1.35 7.95 8.28
C GLY A 167 0.98 9.44 8.33
N LYS A 168 1.95 10.36 8.36
CA LYS A 168 1.70 11.80 8.36
C LYS A 168 2.27 12.43 7.09
N MET A 169 1.46 13.24 6.43
CA MET A 169 1.88 14.02 5.27
C MET A 169 2.73 15.21 5.74
N GLU A 170 4.00 15.24 5.34
CA GLU A 170 4.91 16.34 5.60
C GLU A 170 4.72 17.45 4.58
N TYR A 171 4.64 17.08 3.30
CA TYR A 171 4.32 18.01 2.21
C TYR A 171 3.73 17.28 1.00
N MET A 172 3.10 18.06 0.15
CA MET A 172 2.57 17.67 -1.15
C MET A 172 3.03 18.67 -2.21
N ILE A 173 3.40 18.17 -3.37
CA ILE A 173 3.78 18.97 -4.54
C ILE A 173 2.90 18.55 -5.70
N GLU A 174 2.27 19.54 -6.36
CA GLU A 174 1.52 19.32 -7.58
C GLU A 174 2.39 19.73 -8.79
N SER A 175 2.58 18.84 -9.73
CA SER A 175 3.26 19.14 -10.99
C SER A 175 2.38 20.05 -11.84
N SER A 176 2.72 21.32 -11.90
CA SER A 176 2.35 22.19 -13.00
C SER A 176 3.53 22.20 -13.98
N LEU A 177 3.31 22.58 -15.24
CA LEU A 177 4.32 22.58 -16.32
C LEU A 177 5.64 23.32 -16.01
N THR A 178 5.84 23.81 -14.79
CA THR A 178 6.98 24.68 -14.37
C THR A 178 7.81 24.14 -13.20
N VAL A 179 7.60 22.92 -12.66
CA VAL A 179 8.07 22.56 -11.29
C VAL A 179 9.28 21.62 -11.25
N HIS A 180 10.03 21.43 -12.33
CA HIS A 180 11.29 20.67 -12.23
C HIS A 180 12.32 21.28 -11.26
N ASP A 181 12.26 22.59 -10.99
CA ASP A 181 13.23 23.28 -10.13
C ASP A 181 12.87 23.30 -8.63
N GLU A 182 11.59 23.29 -8.26
CA GLU A 182 11.19 23.42 -6.85
C GLU A 182 11.40 22.14 -6.04
N ILE A 183 11.27 20.97 -6.66
CA ILE A 183 11.49 19.67 -5.98
C ILE A 183 12.98 19.52 -5.64
N LEU A 184 13.86 19.82 -6.59
CA LEU A 184 15.31 19.80 -6.41
C LEU A 184 15.75 20.79 -5.32
N GLN A 185 15.18 21.98 -5.29
CA GLN A 185 15.51 22.99 -4.27
C GLN A 185 15.05 22.58 -2.87
N LYS A 186 13.86 21.98 -2.73
CA LYS A 186 13.37 21.49 -1.42
C LYS A 186 14.15 20.27 -0.91
N GLU A 187 14.52 19.35 -1.78
CA GLU A 187 15.37 18.22 -1.40
C GLU A 187 16.78 18.65 -1.04
N LEU A 188 17.34 19.58 -1.77
CA LEU A 188 18.67 20.14 -1.47
C LEU A 188 18.67 20.92 -0.16
N SER A 189 17.61 21.68 0.15
CA SER A 189 17.50 22.42 1.41
C SER A 189 17.30 21.48 2.61
N SER A 190 16.48 20.41 2.47
CA SER A 190 16.27 19.43 3.56
C SER A 190 17.54 18.61 3.86
N ASN A 191 18.33 18.28 2.83
CA ASN A 191 19.60 17.59 2.98
C ASN A 191 20.72 18.50 3.56
N ALA A 192 20.62 19.80 3.36
CA ALA A 192 21.53 20.78 3.97
C ALA A 192 21.26 20.93 5.47
N ASP A 193 19.97 20.96 5.88
CA ASP A 193 19.59 21.06 7.28
C ASP A 193 19.93 19.78 8.09
N ASP A 194 19.81 18.60 7.50
CA ASP A 194 20.23 17.33 8.13
C ASP A 194 21.76 17.21 8.25
N LYS A 195 22.53 17.80 7.32
CA LYS A 195 23.99 17.84 7.44
C LYS A 195 24.48 18.84 8.48
N MET A 196 23.80 19.96 8.67
CA MET A 196 24.16 20.93 9.71
C MET A 196 23.87 20.44 11.14
N LYS A 197 22.88 19.57 11.34
CA LYS A 197 22.58 18.99 12.66
C LYS A 197 23.54 17.89 13.10
N ASN A 198 24.38 17.38 12.21
CA ASN A 198 25.38 16.36 12.50
C ASN A 198 26.81 16.90 12.66
N ILE A 199 26.99 18.22 12.77
CA ILE A 199 28.28 18.89 12.99
C ILE A 199 28.24 19.74 14.27
N VAL A 200 27.68 19.18 15.36
CA VAL A 200 27.85 19.74 16.72
C VAL A 200 28.16 18.61 17.66
#